data_d285db168599f663527f427bc4a4d9d4
#
_entry.id   d285db168599f663527f427bc4a4d9d4
#
_cell.length_a   1.000
_cell.length_b   1.000
_cell.length_c   1.000
_cell.angle_alpha   90.00
_cell.angle_beta   90.00
_cell.angle_gamma   90.00
#
_symmetry.space_group_name_H-M   'P 1'
#
loop_
_entity.id
_entity.type
_entity.pdbx_description
1 polymer ?
#
loop_
_entity_poly.entity_id
_entity_poly.type
_entity_poly.pdbx_seq_one_letter_code
_entity_poly.pdbx_strand_id
1 'polypeptide(L)'
;MGTSTFSRYTVVADVSVVAVNPAAPLEKVCLLGCGITTAWGAVVKQQGVKDSTVAVFGCGCIGLGVINASVLVGASRIIAVDVNPGKEAVARKFGATEFVNPTKLPEGKRIQDYLVEITDGGLDFTFDATGNVELVSISFLT
;
A
#
# COMPACT_ATOMS: atom_id res chain seq x y z
N MET A 1 -11.51 -7.49 18.47
CA MET A 1 -11.40 -8.79 17.81
C MET A 1 -11.54 -9.84 18.87
N GLY A 2 -11.04 -10.76 19.31
CA GLY A 2 -11.34 -11.75 20.36
C GLY A 2 -11.54 -13.15 19.76
N THR A 3 -10.95 -13.38 18.58
CA THR A 3 -11.00 -14.68 17.90
C THR A 3 -9.61 -15.26 17.76
N SER A 4 -9.52 -16.57 17.82
CA SER A 4 -8.29 -17.35 17.55
C SER A 4 -8.54 -18.18 16.30
N THR A 5 -7.90 -17.81 15.18
CA THR A 5 -8.15 -18.43 13.87
C THR A 5 -7.08 -19.44 13.45
N PHE A 6 -5.99 -19.60 14.23
CA PHE A 6 -5.00 -20.68 14.05
C PHE A 6 -5.49 -21.97 14.71
N SER A 7 -6.71 -22.39 14.36
CA SER A 7 -7.36 -23.60 14.88
C SER A 7 -8.28 -24.22 13.82
N ARG A 8 -8.62 -25.50 13.99
CA ARG A 8 -9.55 -26.17 13.05
C ARG A 8 -10.99 -25.64 13.15
N TYR A 9 -11.37 -25.17 14.34
CA TYR A 9 -12.70 -24.63 14.61
C TYR A 9 -12.55 -23.31 15.35
N THR A 10 -13.29 -22.32 14.95
CA THR A 10 -13.28 -20.99 15.56
C THR A 10 -14.71 -20.51 15.71
N VAL A 11 -15.02 -19.94 16.88
CA VAL A 11 -16.29 -19.27 17.13
C VAL A 11 -16.14 -17.78 16.82
N VAL A 12 -16.95 -17.28 15.93
CA VAL A 12 -16.96 -15.87 15.51
C VAL A 12 -18.40 -15.37 15.47
N ALA A 13 -18.59 -14.03 15.57
CA ALA A 13 -19.89 -13.43 15.33
C ALA A 13 -20.30 -13.64 13.86
N ASP A 14 -21.56 -13.91 13.62
CA ASP A 14 -22.14 -14.15 12.30
C ASP A 14 -21.92 -12.96 11.34
N VAL A 15 -22.01 -11.74 11.84
CA VAL A 15 -21.74 -10.50 11.12
C VAL A 15 -20.28 -10.34 10.65
N SER A 16 -19.38 -11.16 11.19
CA SER A 16 -17.92 -11.11 10.88
C SER A 16 -17.51 -12.12 9.82
N VAL A 17 -18.43 -12.88 9.27
CA VAL A 17 -18.15 -13.92 8.27
C VAL A 17 -19.00 -13.76 7.03
N VAL A 18 -18.41 -14.15 5.91
CA VAL A 18 -19.08 -14.20 4.61
C VAL A 18 -18.78 -15.55 3.99
N ALA A 19 -19.82 -16.23 3.51
CA ALA A 19 -19.65 -17.46 2.76
C ALA A 19 -19.00 -17.18 1.41
N VAL A 20 -17.97 -17.94 1.08
CA VAL A 20 -17.30 -17.88 -0.22
C VAL A 20 -17.63 -19.15 -1.02
N ASN A 21 -17.48 -19.08 -2.35
CA ASN A 21 -17.67 -20.25 -3.19
C ASN A 21 -16.72 -21.39 -2.74
N PRO A 22 -17.20 -22.59 -2.44
CA PRO A 22 -16.38 -23.73 -2.04
C PRO A 22 -15.25 -24.10 -3.03
N ALA A 23 -15.42 -23.78 -4.32
CA ALA A 23 -14.39 -23.97 -5.34
C ALA A 23 -13.33 -22.86 -5.38
N ALA A 24 -13.46 -21.81 -4.56
CA ALA A 24 -12.47 -20.73 -4.53
C ALA A 24 -11.14 -21.20 -3.93
N PRO A 25 -10.00 -20.83 -4.52
CA PRO A 25 -8.68 -21.22 -4.02
C PRO A 25 -8.41 -20.52 -2.69
N LEU A 26 -8.43 -21.27 -1.58
CA LEU A 26 -8.35 -20.73 -0.21
C LEU A 26 -7.07 -19.94 0.04
N GLU A 27 -5.95 -20.35 -0.57
CA GLU A 27 -4.64 -19.66 -0.48
C GLU A 27 -4.64 -18.24 -1.08
N LYS A 28 -5.65 -17.91 -1.89
CA LYS A 28 -5.85 -16.57 -2.45
C LYS A 28 -6.97 -15.82 -1.74
N VAL A 29 -8.08 -16.49 -1.47
CA VAL A 29 -9.27 -15.87 -0.87
C VAL A 29 -9.00 -15.38 0.56
N CYS A 30 -8.10 -16.01 1.28
CA CYS A 30 -7.70 -15.56 2.63
C CYS A 30 -7.17 -14.11 2.67
N LEU A 31 -6.65 -13.59 1.56
CA LEU A 31 -6.18 -12.20 1.48
C LEU A 31 -7.33 -11.19 1.44
N LEU A 32 -8.53 -11.60 1.07
CA LEU A 32 -9.71 -10.73 0.99
C LEU A 32 -10.22 -10.31 2.38
N GLY A 33 -9.93 -11.09 3.42
CA GLY A 33 -10.40 -10.78 4.79
C GLY A 33 -9.77 -9.54 5.41
N CYS A 34 -8.60 -9.11 4.95
CA CYS A 34 -7.90 -7.95 5.49
C CYS A 34 -7.09 -7.23 4.41
N GLY A 35 -5.97 -7.82 3.95
CA GLY A 35 -4.94 -7.14 3.17
C GLY A 35 -5.45 -6.44 1.92
N ILE A 36 -6.16 -7.14 1.07
CA ILE A 36 -6.65 -6.59 -0.20
C ILE A 36 -7.75 -5.56 0.02
N THR A 37 -8.74 -5.88 0.85
CA THR A 37 -9.86 -4.96 1.11
C THR A 37 -9.42 -3.69 1.81
N THR A 38 -8.44 -3.76 2.71
CA THR A 38 -7.84 -2.59 3.35
C THR A 38 -7.15 -1.69 2.33
N ALA A 39 -6.29 -2.27 1.50
CA ALA A 39 -5.55 -1.53 0.48
C ALA A 39 -6.48 -0.87 -0.56
N TRP A 40 -7.43 -1.62 -1.07
CA TRP A 40 -8.43 -1.12 -2.02
C TRP A 40 -9.30 -0.03 -1.41
N GLY A 41 -9.84 -0.27 -0.21
CA GLY A 41 -10.65 0.70 0.50
C GLY A 41 -9.94 2.02 0.78
N ALA A 42 -8.64 1.98 1.06
CA ALA A 42 -7.83 3.16 1.25
C ALA A 42 -7.79 4.06 0.01
N VAL A 43 -7.70 3.46 -1.18
CA VAL A 43 -7.59 4.20 -2.45
C VAL A 43 -8.95 4.59 -3.01
N VAL A 44 -9.90 3.64 -3.13
CA VAL A 44 -11.17 3.89 -3.83
C VAL A 44 -12.10 4.85 -3.07
N LYS A 45 -11.87 5.04 -1.78
CA LYS A 45 -12.61 6.02 -0.97
C LYS A 45 -12.10 7.45 -1.15
N GLN A 46 -10.92 7.64 -1.72
CA GLN A 46 -10.37 8.97 -2.00
C GLN A 46 -10.93 9.50 -3.33
N GLN A 47 -11.31 10.78 -3.32
CA GLN A 47 -11.68 11.49 -4.54
C GLN A 47 -10.42 12.11 -5.17
N GLY A 48 -10.32 12.09 -6.49
CA GLY A 48 -9.24 12.76 -7.20
C GLY A 48 -7.96 11.95 -7.41
N VAL A 49 -7.94 10.66 -7.09
CA VAL A 49 -6.76 9.80 -7.33
C VAL A 49 -6.48 9.58 -8.82
N LYS A 50 -7.52 9.65 -9.65
CA LYS A 50 -7.33 9.61 -11.10
C LYS A 50 -6.46 10.77 -11.57
N ASP A 51 -5.50 10.50 -12.44
CA ASP A 51 -4.54 11.44 -13.02
C ASP A 51 -3.58 12.09 -12.00
N SER A 52 -3.57 11.64 -10.74
CA SER A 52 -2.74 12.16 -9.65
C SER A 52 -1.37 11.48 -9.53
N THR A 53 -0.48 12.11 -8.75
CA THR A 53 0.79 11.55 -8.30
C THR A 53 0.64 10.97 -6.90
N VAL A 54 0.92 9.69 -6.77
CA VAL A 54 0.75 8.91 -5.54
C VAL A 54 2.10 8.39 -5.03
N ALA A 55 2.38 8.52 -3.74
CA ALA A 55 3.46 7.78 -3.10
C ALA A 55 2.93 6.74 -2.11
N VAL A 56 3.55 5.56 -2.12
CA VAL A 56 3.22 4.45 -1.23
C VAL A 56 4.46 4.06 -0.43
N PHE A 57 4.42 4.30 0.86
CA PHE A 57 5.49 3.96 1.79
C PHE A 57 5.29 2.54 2.32
N GLY A 58 6.25 1.65 2.06
CA GLY A 58 6.22 0.25 2.40
C GLY A 58 5.58 -0.63 1.31
N CYS A 59 6.37 -1.57 0.78
CA CYS A 59 5.95 -2.51 -0.27
C CYS A 59 5.64 -3.91 0.31
N GLY A 60 4.89 -3.94 1.43
CA GLY A 60 4.29 -5.13 2.00
C GLY A 60 2.96 -5.47 1.32
N CYS A 61 2.17 -6.36 1.92
CA CYS A 61 0.87 -6.78 1.37
C CYS A 61 -0.07 -5.59 1.14
N ILE A 62 -0.19 -4.69 2.11
CA ILE A 62 -1.04 -3.50 2.02
C ILE A 62 -0.49 -2.54 0.94
N GLY A 63 0.80 -2.18 1.02
CA GLY A 63 1.37 -1.23 0.06
C GLY A 63 1.31 -1.70 -1.38
N LEU A 64 1.58 -2.98 -1.67
CA LEU A 64 1.41 -3.55 -2.99
C LEU A 64 -0.05 -3.51 -3.46
N GLY A 65 -1.00 -3.76 -2.55
CA GLY A 65 -2.42 -3.61 -2.83
C GLY A 65 -2.82 -2.17 -3.14
N VAL A 66 -2.27 -1.17 -2.42
CA VAL A 66 -2.46 0.26 -2.69
C VAL A 66 -1.90 0.66 -4.05
N ILE A 67 -0.70 0.20 -4.40
CA ILE A 67 -0.10 0.42 -5.73
C ILE A 67 -1.03 -0.11 -6.81
N ASN A 68 -1.51 -1.35 -6.69
CA ASN A 68 -2.41 -1.95 -7.66
C ASN A 68 -3.76 -1.21 -7.76
N ALA A 69 -4.34 -0.85 -6.63
CA ALA A 69 -5.58 -0.07 -6.61
C ALA A 69 -5.40 1.30 -7.28
N SER A 70 -4.26 1.99 -7.04
CA SER A 70 -3.94 3.27 -7.66
C SER A 70 -3.84 3.18 -9.18
N VAL A 71 -3.25 2.10 -9.71
CA VAL A 71 -3.27 1.82 -11.16
C VAL A 71 -4.68 1.70 -11.69
N LEU A 72 -5.52 0.92 -11.02
CA LEU A 72 -6.88 0.61 -11.49
C LEU A 72 -7.84 1.80 -11.42
N VAL A 73 -7.61 2.75 -10.50
CA VAL A 73 -8.36 4.02 -10.48
C VAL A 73 -7.77 5.09 -11.42
N GLY A 74 -6.59 4.82 -12.04
CA GLY A 74 -6.00 5.66 -13.07
C GLY A 74 -5.06 6.75 -12.54
N ALA A 75 -4.35 6.53 -11.43
CA ALA A 75 -3.25 7.40 -11.03
C ALA A 75 -2.19 7.49 -12.15
N SER A 76 -1.67 8.68 -12.42
CA SER A 76 -0.72 8.92 -13.52
C SER A 76 0.72 8.54 -13.15
N ARG A 77 1.08 8.71 -11.88
CA ARG A 77 2.42 8.45 -11.35
C ARG A 77 2.33 7.78 -10.01
N ILE A 78 3.02 6.66 -9.82
CA ILE A 78 2.95 5.86 -8.59
C ILE A 78 4.38 5.56 -8.13
N ILE A 79 4.78 6.21 -7.04
CA ILE A 79 6.12 6.11 -6.46
C ILE A 79 6.06 5.14 -5.28
N ALA A 80 6.73 4.00 -5.41
CA ALA A 80 6.88 3.04 -4.32
C ALA A 80 8.12 3.37 -3.51
N VAL A 81 7.99 3.46 -2.19
CA VAL A 81 9.09 3.76 -1.26
C VAL A 81 9.30 2.59 -0.32
N ASP A 82 10.49 1.96 -0.34
CA ASP A 82 10.83 0.88 0.58
C ASP A 82 12.34 0.82 0.83
N VAL A 83 12.73 0.52 2.06
CA VAL A 83 14.15 0.37 2.45
C VAL A 83 14.78 -0.90 1.88
N ASN A 84 13.99 -1.91 1.54
CA ASN A 84 14.46 -3.17 0.97
C ASN A 84 14.50 -3.09 -0.56
N PRO A 85 15.68 -3.06 -1.20
CA PRO A 85 15.78 -2.99 -2.65
C PRO A 85 15.19 -4.21 -3.37
N GLY A 86 15.07 -5.35 -2.69
CA GLY A 86 14.42 -6.55 -3.24
C GLY A 86 12.92 -6.38 -3.50
N LYS A 87 12.31 -5.30 -3.00
CA LYS A 87 10.90 -4.97 -3.24
C LYS A 87 10.65 -4.26 -4.56
N GLU A 88 11.67 -3.70 -5.21
CA GLU A 88 11.49 -2.95 -6.45
C GLU A 88 10.80 -3.77 -7.55
N ALA A 89 11.31 -4.96 -7.83
CA ALA A 89 10.78 -5.80 -8.91
C ALA A 89 9.29 -6.13 -8.71
N VAL A 90 8.88 -6.44 -7.48
CA VAL A 90 7.48 -6.74 -7.18
C VAL A 90 6.62 -5.48 -7.19
N ALA A 91 7.11 -4.35 -6.68
CA ALA A 91 6.38 -3.08 -6.73
C ALA A 91 6.09 -2.66 -8.17
N ARG A 92 7.08 -2.74 -9.06
CA ARG A 92 6.91 -2.49 -10.49
C ARG A 92 5.91 -3.46 -11.15
N LYS A 93 5.95 -4.75 -10.78
CA LYS A 93 4.97 -5.74 -11.26
C LYS A 93 3.54 -5.39 -10.85
N PHE A 94 3.36 -4.75 -9.69
CA PHE A 94 2.05 -4.28 -9.21
C PHE A 94 1.64 -2.93 -9.81
N GLY A 95 2.54 -2.26 -10.56
CA GLY A 95 2.27 -1.07 -11.33
C GLY A 95 2.92 0.21 -10.82
N ALA A 96 3.87 0.13 -9.89
CA ALA A 96 4.67 1.30 -9.54
C ALA A 96 5.46 1.79 -10.75
N THR A 97 5.34 3.08 -11.05
CA THR A 97 6.11 3.74 -12.12
C THR A 97 7.55 3.99 -11.71
N GLU A 98 7.75 4.23 -10.41
CA GLU A 98 9.05 4.53 -9.80
C GLU A 98 9.24 3.78 -8.50
N PHE A 99 10.51 3.57 -8.13
CA PHE A 99 10.90 3.00 -6.85
C PHE A 99 12.00 3.84 -6.21
N VAL A 100 11.80 4.21 -4.96
CA VAL A 100 12.74 5.00 -4.18
C VAL A 100 13.15 4.23 -2.92
N ASN A 101 14.46 4.05 -2.74
CA ASN A 101 15.00 3.52 -1.50
C ASN A 101 15.55 4.68 -0.65
N PRO A 102 14.93 5.02 0.49
CA PRO A 102 15.36 6.15 1.31
C PRO A 102 16.75 5.99 1.90
N THR A 103 17.27 4.76 2.01
CA THR A 103 18.64 4.51 2.51
C THR A 103 19.73 4.76 1.46
N LYS A 104 19.35 5.00 0.21
CA LYS A 104 20.26 5.25 -0.91
C LYS A 104 20.19 6.69 -1.44
N LEU A 105 19.54 7.58 -0.70
CA LEU A 105 19.49 8.99 -1.06
C LEU A 105 20.85 9.65 -0.83
N PRO A 106 21.15 10.78 -1.50
CA PRO A 106 22.34 11.58 -1.24
C PRO A 106 22.48 11.94 0.24
N GLU A 107 23.72 12.02 0.72
CA GLU A 107 24.00 12.30 2.11
C GLU A 107 23.32 13.61 2.59
N GLY A 108 22.65 13.50 3.74
CA GLY A 108 21.90 14.62 4.33
C GLY A 108 20.52 14.91 3.69
N LYS A 109 20.14 14.21 2.62
CA LYS A 109 18.84 14.43 1.96
C LYS A 109 17.75 13.59 2.59
N ARG A 110 16.70 14.23 3.11
CA ARG A 110 15.54 13.55 3.67
C ARG A 110 14.63 13.05 2.55
N ILE A 111 13.88 11.99 2.80
CA ILE A 111 12.98 11.39 1.80
C ILE A 111 11.90 12.38 1.33
N GLN A 112 11.34 13.21 2.23
CA GLN A 112 10.36 14.21 1.86
C GLN A 112 10.92 15.26 0.90
N ASP A 113 12.12 15.78 1.17
CA ASP A 113 12.77 16.78 0.32
C ASP A 113 13.07 16.21 -1.07
N TYR A 114 13.44 14.92 -1.11
CA TYR A 114 13.67 14.22 -2.37
C TYR A 114 12.37 14.03 -3.16
N LEU A 115 11.28 13.60 -2.49
CA LEU A 115 9.99 13.41 -3.16
C LEU A 115 9.42 14.73 -3.69
N VAL A 116 9.47 15.81 -2.93
CA VAL A 116 9.04 17.14 -3.37
C VAL A 116 9.83 17.59 -4.60
N GLU A 117 11.15 17.36 -4.62
CA GLU A 117 12.00 17.73 -5.77
C GLU A 117 11.66 16.94 -7.04
N ILE A 118 11.50 15.62 -6.94
CA ILE A 118 11.22 14.79 -8.13
C ILE A 118 9.78 14.92 -8.64
N THR A 119 8.88 15.53 -7.84
CA THR A 119 7.47 15.73 -8.18
C THR A 119 7.12 17.18 -8.47
N ASP A 120 8.14 18.08 -8.50
CA ASP A 120 7.97 19.50 -8.80
C ASP A 120 6.90 20.19 -7.92
N GLY A 121 6.97 19.94 -6.63
CA GLY A 121 6.14 20.63 -5.65
C GLY A 121 5.38 19.74 -4.67
N GLY A 122 5.44 18.43 -4.81
CA GLY A 122 4.85 17.49 -3.85
C GLY A 122 3.98 16.39 -4.51
N LEU A 123 3.27 15.69 -3.66
CA LEU A 123 2.43 14.55 -4.00
C LEU A 123 0.95 14.90 -3.79
N ASP A 124 0.07 14.41 -4.64
CA ASP A 124 -1.36 14.56 -4.43
C ASP A 124 -1.89 13.62 -3.33
N PHE A 125 -1.33 12.42 -3.27
CA PHE A 125 -1.71 11.42 -2.26
C PHE A 125 -0.50 10.68 -1.73
N THR A 126 -0.51 10.44 -0.41
CA THR A 126 0.45 9.58 0.26
C THR A 126 -0.26 8.47 1.04
N PHE A 127 0.27 7.26 0.96
CA PHE A 127 -0.23 6.11 1.70
C PHE A 127 0.91 5.51 2.52
N ASP A 128 0.75 5.47 3.84
CA ASP A 128 1.70 4.78 4.72
C ASP A 128 1.22 3.36 5.02
N ALA A 129 2.04 2.40 4.65
CA ALA A 129 1.85 0.97 4.90
C ALA A 129 3.08 0.33 5.58
N THR A 130 3.90 1.14 6.28
CA THR A 130 5.15 0.70 6.91
C THR A 130 4.97 0.22 8.34
N GLY A 131 3.99 0.79 9.07
CA GLY A 131 3.85 0.63 10.52
C GLY A 131 4.94 1.35 11.32
N ASN A 132 5.70 2.24 10.71
CA ASN A 132 6.74 3.04 11.37
C ASN A 132 6.19 4.44 11.68
N VAL A 133 6.09 4.77 12.98
CA VAL A 133 5.49 6.04 13.45
C VAL A 133 6.24 7.27 12.94
N GLU A 134 7.56 7.20 12.75
CA GLU A 134 8.36 8.30 12.23
C GLU A 134 8.02 8.61 10.76
N LEU A 135 7.71 7.59 9.98
CA LEU A 135 7.35 7.74 8.57
C LEU A 135 5.93 8.29 8.36
N VAL A 136 5.02 8.07 9.31
CA VAL A 136 3.68 8.67 9.27
C VAL A 136 3.76 10.20 9.19
N SER A 137 4.62 10.81 10.02
CA SER A 137 4.82 12.27 10.01
C SER A 137 5.42 12.76 8.68
N ILE A 138 6.25 11.95 8.04
CA ILE A 138 6.89 12.27 6.76
C ILE A 138 5.87 12.27 5.63
N SER A 139 4.95 11.31 5.62
CA SER A 139 3.93 11.20 4.57
C SER A 139 2.94 12.38 4.55
N PHE A 140 2.82 13.13 5.65
CA PHE A 140 2.01 14.36 5.71
C PHE A 140 2.74 15.62 5.21
N LEU A 141 4.05 15.55 5.00
CA LEU A 141 4.88 16.71 4.66
C LEU A 141 5.37 16.66 3.19
N THR A 142 4.92 15.71 2.42
CA THR A 142 5.26 15.51 1.00
C THR A 142 4.05 15.72 0.11
#